data_288173bb5ab51c0bc27ae5f9e36c8b8f
#
_entry.id   288173bb5ab51c0bc27ae5f9e36c8b8f
#
_cell.length_a   1.000
_cell.length_b   1.000
_cell.length_c   1.000
_cell.angle_alpha   90.00
_cell.angle_beta   90.00
_cell.angle_gamma   90.00
#
_symmetry.space_group_name_H-M   'P 1'
#
loop_
_entity.id
_entity.type
_entity.pdbx_description
1 polymer ?
#
loop_
_entity_poly.entity_id
_entity_poly.type
_entity_poly.pdbx_seq_one_letter_code
_entity_poly.pdbx_strand_id
1 'polypeptide(L)'
;KVSDDAREMLSTSLTLNLNEPCKIEDTSWIHPTKYRGVWWEMIVGKSTWEYTSGLPSVKLGETDYSKVKPNGRHAANTENVKKYIDFAADNNLDQILVEGWNVGWEDWANMWKRDVFDFVTPYPDFDIKYLNDYAHSRGVKLMMHHETSSSTQNYERHLEDALNLMNKYGYDAVKT
;
A
#
# COMPACT_ATOMS: atom_id res chain seq x y z
N LYS A 1 23.46 16.71 12.64
CA LYS A 1 23.60 18.11 13.08
C LYS A 1 23.80 18.16 14.60
N VAL A 2 24.65 19.05 15.08
CA VAL A 2 24.82 19.38 16.49
C VAL A 2 24.45 20.86 16.66
N SER A 3 23.68 21.17 17.70
CA SER A 3 23.25 22.54 17.99
C SER A 3 23.06 22.72 19.49
N ASP A 4 23.36 23.91 19.98
CA ASP A 4 23.16 24.29 21.38
C ASP A 4 21.69 24.69 21.66
N ASP A 5 20.87 24.86 20.60
CA ASP A 5 19.45 25.21 20.71
C ASP A 5 18.58 24.13 20.01
N ALA A 6 17.72 23.49 20.79
CA ALA A 6 16.79 22.46 20.25
C ALA A 6 15.86 23.01 19.18
N ARG A 7 15.51 24.29 19.20
CA ARG A 7 14.66 24.93 18.18
C ARG A 7 15.30 24.94 16.79
N GLU A 8 16.62 25.01 16.72
CA GLU A 8 17.36 24.91 15.45
C GLU A 8 17.25 23.52 14.83
N MET A 9 17.00 22.48 15.61
CA MET A 9 16.77 21.14 15.09
C MET A 9 15.44 21.06 14.34
N LEU A 10 14.44 21.80 14.78
CA LEU A 10 13.12 21.85 14.15
C LEU A 10 13.11 22.70 12.87
N SER A 11 13.92 23.76 12.83
CA SER A 11 13.98 24.71 11.70
C SER A 11 15.06 24.38 10.68
N THR A 12 15.79 23.29 10.85
CA THR A 12 16.91 22.97 9.95
C THR A 12 16.44 22.51 8.55
N SER A 13 17.03 23.07 7.52
CA SER A 13 16.88 22.64 6.13
C SER A 13 18.03 21.72 5.67
N LEU A 14 18.83 21.17 6.61
CA LEU A 14 20.02 20.39 6.29
C LEU A 14 19.73 19.21 5.37
N THR A 15 18.60 18.52 5.57
CA THR A 15 18.19 17.40 4.70
C THR A 15 17.99 17.82 3.25
N LEU A 16 17.49 19.03 3.02
CA LEU A 16 17.31 19.57 1.67
C LEU A 16 18.66 19.92 1.02
N ASN A 17 19.64 20.32 1.83
CA ASN A 17 20.96 20.75 1.36
C ASN A 17 21.95 19.60 1.12
N LEU A 18 21.61 18.37 1.54
CA LEU A 18 22.45 17.18 1.34
C LEU A 18 22.18 16.44 0.04
N ASN A 19 21.08 16.75 -0.61
CA ASN A 19 20.70 16.09 -1.87
C ASN A 19 21.27 16.85 -3.07
N GLU A 20 21.61 16.10 -4.13
CA GLU A 20 21.84 16.70 -5.45
C GLU A 20 20.60 17.48 -5.91
N PRO A 21 20.77 18.49 -6.75
CA PRO A 21 19.62 19.19 -7.34
C PRO A 21 18.64 18.23 -8.00
N CYS A 22 17.35 18.54 -7.91
CA CYS A 22 16.32 17.77 -8.59
C CYS A 22 16.58 17.71 -10.09
N LYS A 23 16.57 16.49 -10.65
CA LYS A 23 16.78 16.26 -12.10
C LYS A 23 15.47 16.23 -12.89
N ILE A 24 14.33 16.32 -12.20
CA ILE A 24 13.01 16.34 -12.82
C ILE A 24 12.67 17.81 -13.09
N GLU A 25 12.54 18.18 -14.36
CA GLU A 25 12.30 19.55 -14.78
C GLU A 25 10.87 20.01 -14.45
N ASP A 26 9.88 19.16 -14.72
CA ASP A 26 8.46 19.45 -14.39
C ASP A 26 8.02 18.69 -13.15
N THR A 27 7.80 19.40 -12.06
CA THR A 27 7.29 18.88 -10.79
C THR A 27 5.85 19.32 -10.50
N SER A 28 5.15 19.89 -11.48
CA SER A 28 3.77 20.41 -11.32
C SER A 28 2.74 19.34 -10.94
N TRP A 29 3.04 18.06 -11.22
CA TRP A 29 2.21 16.92 -10.85
C TRP A 29 2.25 16.59 -9.35
N ILE A 30 3.24 17.11 -8.60
CA ILE A 30 3.34 16.91 -7.15
C ILE A 30 2.41 17.90 -6.46
N HIS A 31 1.39 17.39 -5.77
CA HIS A 31 0.45 18.21 -5.01
C HIS A 31 0.02 17.52 -3.71
N PRO A 32 -0.35 18.29 -2.69
CA PRO A 32 -0.89 17.72 -1.46
C PRO A 32 -2.15 16.89 -1.73
N THR A 33 -2.23 15.73 -1.10
CA THR A 33 -3.31 14.75 -1.31
C THR A 33 -3.98 14.40 0.00
N LYS A 34 -5.31 14.45 0.03
CA LYS A 34 -6.13 13.97 1.14
C LYS A 34 -6.53 12.52 0.88
N TYR A 35 -6.20 11.62 1.77
CA TYR A 35 -6.57 10.22 1.61
C TYR A 35 -7.12 9.59 2.89
N ARG A 36 -7.83 8.49 2.73
CA ARG A 36 -8.29 7.59 3.80
C ARG A 36 -7.70 6.21 3.55
N GLY A 37 -7.34 5.49 4.64
CA GLY A 37 -6.80 4.14 4.55
C GLY A 37 -7.79 3.07 4.96
N VAL A 38 -7.81 1.96 4.22
CA VAL A 38 -8.35 0.67 4.64
C VAL A 38 -7.28 -0.01 5.48
N TRP A 39 -7.27 0.24 6.79
CA TRP A 39 -6.30 -0.31 7.74
C TRP A 39 -6.76 -0.19 9.20
N TRP A 40 -7.54 0.83 9.54
CA TRP A 40 -7.92 1.09 10.92
C TRP A 40 -8.82 0.00 11.51
N GLU A 41 -9.68 -0.59 10.71
CA GLU A 41 -10.53 -1.70 11.14
C GLU A 41 -9.72 -2.96 11.49
N MET A 42 -8.53 -3.13 10.87
CA MET A 42 -7.61 -4.20 11.22
C MET A 42 -6.89 -3.92 12.55
N ILE A 43 -6.44 -2.68 12.77
CA ILE A 43 -5.82 -2.26 14.05
C ILE A 43 -6.75 -2.51 15.24
N VAL A 44 -8.05 -2.26 15.08
CA VAL A 44 -9.04 -2.47 16.15
C VAL A 44 -9.62 -3.89 16.16
N GLY A 45 -9.10 -4.81 15.37
CA GLY A 45 -9.45 -6.22 15.35
C GLY A 45 -10.82 -6.55 14.75
N LYS A 46 -11.44 -5.63 14.01
CA LYS A 46 -12.71 -5.88 13.31
C LYS A 46 -12.53 -6.72 12.06
N SER A 47 -11.41 -6.55 11.37
CA SER A 47 -11.04 -7.29 10.17
C SER A 47 -9.56 -7.65 10.21
N THR A 48 -9.03 -8.27 9.14
CA THR A 48 -7.67 -8.76 9.05
C THR A 48 -6.97 -8.22 7.80
N TRP A 49 -5.62 -8.12 7.84
CA TRP A 49 -4.82 -7.87 6.65
C TRP A 49 -4.70 -9.11 5.77
N GLU A 50 -4.59 -10.29 6.41
CA GLU A 50 -4.45 -11.57 5.73
C GLU A 50 -5.80 -12.08 5.19
N TYR A 51 -5.73 -12.76 4.04
CA TYR A 51 -6.86 -13.39 3.38
C TYR A 51 -7.34 -14.66 4.12
N THR A 52 -6.41 -15.39 4.72
CA THR A 52 -6.69 -16.67 5.38
C THR A 52 -5.98 -16.80 6.72
N SER A 53 -6.59 -17.54 7.64
CA SER A 53 -5.96 -17.97 8.89
C SER A 53 -5.48 -19.43 8.85
N GLY A 54 -5.61 -20.08 7.70
CA GLY A 54 -5.37 -21.51 7.55
C GLY A 54 -3.99 -21.89 7.03
N LEU A 55 -3.12 -20.91 6.72
CA LEU A 55 -1.76 -21.17 6.24
C LEU A 55 -0.74 -20.97 7.37
N PRO A 56 0.11 -21.95 7.66
CA PRO A 56 1.17 -21.76 8.64
C PRO A 56 2.30 -20.86 8.12
N SER A 57 2.47 -20.78 6.81
CA SER A 57 3.42 -19.92 6.12
C SER A 57 3.06 -19.81 4.63
N VAL A 58 3.39 -18.67 4.03
CA VAL A 58 3.23 -18.40 2.60
C VAL A 58 4.56 -18.62 1.88
N LYS A 59 4.50 -19.25 0.71
CA LYS A 59 5.62 -19.31 -0.22
C LYS A 59 5.27 -18.50 -1.45
N LEU A 60 5.92 -17.35 -1.60
CA LEU A 60 5.67 -16.45 -2.73
C LEU A 60 5.89 -17.18 -4.06
N GLY A 61 4.93 -17.05 -4.99
CA GLY A 61 4.95 -17.74 -6.29
C GLY A 61 4.59 -19.22 -6.27
N GLU A 62 4.48 -19.86 -5.10
CA GLU A 62 4.13 -21.29 -4.96
C GLU A 62 2.77 -21.52 -4.30
N THR A 63 2.39 -20.66 -3.33
CA THR A 63 1.12 -20.80 -2.62
C THR A 63 -0.07 -20.52 -3.55
N ASP A 64 -0.88 -21.53 -3.80
CA ASP A 64 -2.06 -21.46 -4.66
C ASP A 64 -3.28 -21.00 -3.86
N TYR A 65 -3.54 -19.69 -3.87
CA TYR A 65 -4.66 -19.08 -3.15
C TYR A 65 -6.05 -19.51 -3.66
N SER A 66 -6.15 -20.10 -4.87
CA SER A 66 -7.42 -20.63 -5.36
C SER A 66 -7.91 -21.85 -4.57
N LYS A 67 -6.99 -22.51 -3.86
CA LYS A 67 -7.26 -23.69 -3.00
C LYS A 67 -7.35 -23.34 -1.51
N VAL A 68 -7.13 -22.07 -1.16
CA VAL A 68 -7.10 -21.62 0.22
C VAL A 68 -8.45 -21.03 0.61
N LYS A 69 -8.98 -21.45 1.75
CA LYS A 69 -10.25 -20.94 2.26
C LYS A 69 -10.06 -19.55 2.88
N PRO A 70 -10.82 -18.53 2.43
CA PRO A 70 -10.80 -17.21 3.06
C PRO A 70 -11.25 -17.29 4.52
N ASN A 71 -10.70 -16.39 5.36
CA ASN A 71 -11.10 -16.28 6.76
C ASN A 71 -12.43 -15.52 6.95
N GLY A 72 -12.96 -14.89 5.91
CA GLY A 72 -14.20 -14.11 5.92
C GLY A 72 -14.11 -12.76 6.63
N ARG A 73 -12.89 -12.33 6.99
CA ARG A 73 -12.63 -11.07 7.71
C ARG A 73 -11.61 -10.17 7.00
N HIS A 74 -11.10 -10.56 5.84
CA HIS A 74 -10.14 -9.80 5.06
C HIS A 74 -10.71 -8.42 4.69
N ALA A 75 -10.03 -7.35 5.11
CA ALA A 75 -10.52 -5.99 4.91
C ALA A 75 -10.37 -5.49 3.48
N ALA A 76 -9.29 -5.86 2.81
CA ALA A 76 -8.97 -5.41 1.46
C ALA A 76 -9.74 -6.19 0.37
N ASN A 77 -10.96 -6.63 0.67
CA ASN A 77 -11.83 -7.24 -0.35
C ASN A 77 -12.54 -6.17 -1.19
N THR A 78 -12.90 -6.54 -2.40
CA THR A 78 -13.51 -5.66 -3.42
C THR A 78 -14.73 -4.90 -2.89
N GLU A 79 -15.64 -5.59 -2.20
CA GLU A 79 -16.87 -4.99 -1.68
C GLU A 79 -16.61 -3.94 -0.59
N ASN A 80 -15.67 -4.21 0.31
CA ASN A 80 -15.32 -3.28 1.37
C ASN A 80 -14.59 -2.06 0.81
N VAL A 81 -13.58 -2.28 -0.05
CA VAL A 81 -12.81 -1.18 -0.68
C VAL A 81 -13.72 -0.27 -1.50
N LYS A 82 -14.71 -0.84 -2.20
CA LYS A 82 -15.72 -0.05 -2.91
C LYS A 82 -16.47 0.94 -1.99
N LYS A 83 -16.83 0.52 -0.77
CA LYS A 83 -17.48 1.42 0.20
C LYS A 83 -16.57 2.57 0.63
N TYR A 84 -15.25 2.30 0.76
CA TYR A 84 -14.28 3.36 1.05
C TYR A 84 -14.13 4.33 -0.13
N ILE A 85 -14.18 3.85 -1.37
CA ILE A 85 -14.17 4.71 -2.57
C ILE A 85 -15.41 5.61 -2.59
N ASP A 86 -16.60 5.04 -2.34
CA ASP A 86 -17.84 5.82 -2.26
C ASP A 86 -17.75 6.89 -1.17
N PHE A 87 -17.27 6.52 0.02
CA PHE A 87 -17.04 7.47 1.11
C PHE A 87 -16.06 8.60 0.72
N ALA A 88 -14.96 8.27 0.04
CA ALA A 88 -13.99 9.26 -0.40
C ALA A 88 -14.60 10.25 -1.40
N ALA A 89 -15.33 9.75 -2.39
CA ALA A 89 -16.03 10.58 -3.38
C ALA A 89 -17.04 11.53 -2.72
N ASP A 90 -17.83 11.02 -1.77
CA ASP A 90 -18.87 11.79 -1.09
C ASP A 90 -18.30 12.85 -0.10
N ASN A 91 -17.02 12.70 0.32
CA ASN A 91 -16.36 13.57 1.29
C ASN A 91 -15.19 14.37 0.73
N ASN A 92 -15.04 14.48 -0.58
CA ASN A 92 -13.96 15.23 -1.24
C ASN A 92 -12.56 14.80 -0.79
N LEU A 93 -12.34 13.49 -0.65
CA LEU A 93 -11.02 12.90 -0.51
C LEU A 93 -10.49 12.51 -1.89
N ASP A 94 -9.19 12.68 -2.08
CA ASP A 94 -8.56 12.47 -3.39
C ASP A 94 -8.25 10.99 -3.62
N GLN A 95 -7.87 10.25 -2.54
CA GLN A 95 -7.38 8.88 -2.67
C GLN A 95 -7.83 7.96 -1.53
N ILE A 96 -7.80 6.66 -1.81
CA ILE A 96 -7.95 5.59 -0.83
C ILE A 96 -6.68 4.72 -0.84
N LEU A 97 -5.99 4.67 0.29
CA LEU A 97 -4.92 3.71 0.57
C LEU A 97 -5.53 2.36 0.96
N VAL A 98 -5.03 1.26 0.40
CA VAL A 98 -5.49 -0.09 0.77
C VAL A 98 -4.32 -0.92 1.26
N GLU A 99 -4.25 -1.16 2.57
CA GLU A 99 -3.35 -2.16 3.15
C GLU A 99 -3.99 -3.56 3.02
N GLY A 100 -3.17 -4.59 2.88
CA GLY A 100 -3.67 -5.95 2.78
C GLY A 100 -4.12 -6.39 1.37
N TRP A 101 -3.88 -5.58 0.34
CA TRP A 101 -4.35 -5.88 -1.01
C TRP A 101 -3.63 -7.06 -1.69
N ASN A 102 -2.36 -7.27 -1.36
CA ASN A 102 -1.43 -8.22 -1.98
C ASN A 102 -1.12 -9.41 -1.06
N VAL A 103 -0.63 -10.50 -1.63
CA VAL A 103 -0.28 -11.71 -0.91
C VAL A 103 0.92 -11.56 0.01
N GLY A 104 0.91 -12.26 1.15
CA GLY A 104 2.02 -12.33 2.10
C GLY A 104 1.68 -11.92 3.53
N TRP A 105 0.54 -11.32 3.78
CA TRP A 105 0.18 -10.80 5.11
C TRP A 105 0.00 -11.88 6.17
N GLU A 106 -0.20 -13.12 5.79
CA GLU A 106 -0.24 -14.26 6.72
C GLU A 106 1.07 -14.43 7.51
N ASP A 107 2.19 -14.00 6.91
CA ASP A 107 3.53 -14.10 7.50
C ASP A 107 4.06 -12.77 8.06
N TRP A 108 3.25 -11.71 8.08
CA TRP A 108 3.75 -10.39 8.41
C TRP A 108 3.98 -10.20 9.91
N ALA A 109 2.97 -10.40 10.74
CA ALA A 109 3.05 -10.08 12.15
C ALA A 109 3.86 -11.13 12.92
N ASN A 110 4.90 -10.69 13.64
CA ASN A 110 5.75 -11.52 14.49
C ASN A 110 6.51 -12.65 13.78
N MET A 111 6.60 -12.60 12.47
CA MET A 111 7.34 -13.57 11.67
C MET A 111 8.57 -12.90 11.08
N TRP A 112 9.76 -13.36 11.47
CA TRP A 112 11.02 -12.90 10.90
C TRP A 112 11.30 -13.68 9.60
N LYS A 113 10.70 -13.26 8.51
CA LYS A 113 10.83 -13.87 7.21
C LYS A 113 11.34 -12.84 6.21
N ARG A 114 12.33 -13.24 5.41
CA ARG A 114 12.99 -12.35 4.46
C ARG A 114 12.09 -11.95 3.29
N ASP A 115 11.39 -12.92 2.72
CA ASP A 115 10.55 -12.73 1.53
C ASP A 115 9.07 -12.89 1.95
N VAL A 116 8.51 -11.82 2.53
CA VAL A 116 7.14 -11.83 3.07
C VAL A 116 6.11 -11.46 2.02
N PHE A 117 6.36 -10.39 1.27
CA PHE A 117 5.37 -9.83 0.35
C PHE A 117 5.76 -10.02 -1.11
N ASP A 118 4.74 -10.25 -1.92
CA ASP A 118 4.73 -10.08 -3.37
C ASP A 118 4.02 -8.77 -3.69
N PHE A 119 4.66 -7.88 -4.43
CA PHE A 119 4.17 -6.53 -4.71
C PHE A 119 3.37 -6.42 -6.02
N VAL A 120 2.98 -7.55 -6.61
CA VAL A 120 2.28 -7.60 -7.91
C VAL A 120 1.03 -8.50 -7.91
N THR A 121 0.88 -9.39 -6.92
CA THR A 121 -0.21 -10.36 -6.87
C THR A 121 -1.27 -9.95 -5.85
N PRO A 122 -2.46 -9.51 -6.29
CA PRO A 122 -3.56 -9.25 -5.37
C PRO A 122 -4.12 -10.55 -4.78
N TYR A 123 -4.73 -10.45 -3.59
CA TYR A 123 -5.54 -11.54 -3.09
C TYR A 123 -6.74 -11.84 -3.99
N PRO A 124 -7.30 -13.08 -3.98
CA PRO A 124 -8.37 -13.47 -4.89
C PRO A 124 -9.66 -12.65 -4.79
N ASP A 125 -9.92 -12.04 -3.65
CA ASP A 125 -11.09 -11.20 -3.39
C ASP A 125 -10.86 -9.69 -3.63
N PHE A 126 -9.65 -9.31 -4.08
CA PHE A 126 -9.30 -7.93 -4.45
C PHE A 126 -9.21 -7.79 -5.97
N ASP A 127 -10.28 -7.33 -6.60
CA ASP A 127 -10.28 -7.03 -8.03
C ASP A 127 -9.64 -5.68 -8.31
N ILE A 128 -8.31 -5.69 -8.48
CA ILE A 128 -7.50 -4.49 -8.69
C ILE A 128 -7.96 -3.68 -9.91
N LYS A 129 -8.35 -4.36 -11.00
CA LYS A 129 -8.81 -3.66 -12.20
C LYS A 129 -10.16 -2.98 -11.98
N TYR A 130 -11.13 -3.71 -11.50
CA TYR A 130 -12.46 -3.17 -11.22
C TYR A 130 -12.40 -1.99 -10.25
N LEU A 131 -11.65 -2.12 -9.17
CA LEU A 131 -11.53 -1.08 -8.13
C LEU A 131 -10.88 0.19 -8.65
N ASN A 132 -9.84 0.10 -9.47
CA ASN A 132 -9.25 1.29 -10.09
C ASN A 132 -10.21 1.95 -11.09
N ASP A 133 -10.83 1.17 -11.98
CA ASP A 133 -11.81 1.70 -12.92
C ASP A 133 -12.98 2.38 -12.17
N TYR A 134 -13.47 1.74 -11.11
CA TYR A 134 -14.54 2.29 -10.27
C TYR A 134 -14.13 3.58 -9.57
N ALA A 135 -12.97 3.60 -8.93
CA ALA A 135 -12.45 4.79 -8.26
C ALA A 135 -12.32 5.97 -9.23
N HIS A 136 -11.72 5.75 -10.40
CA HIS A 136 -11.60 6.78 -11.43
C HIS A 136 -12.96 7.30 -11.90
N SER A 137 -13.96 6.42 -12.05
CA SER A 137 -15.34 6.83 -12.42
C SER A 137 -16.00 7.71 -11.36
N ARG A 138 -15.54 7.63 -10.11
CA ARG A 138 -16.01 8.44 -8.96
C ARG A 138 -15.14 9.69 -8.70
N GLY A 139 -14.11 9.94 -9.52
CA GLY A 139 -13.16 11.05 -9.32
C GLY A 139 -12.18 10.82 -8.17
N VAL A 140 -11.98 9.58 -7.74
CA VAL A 140 -11.07 9.16 -6.67
C VAL A 140 -9.99 8.28 -7.27
N LYS A 141 -8.80 8.23 -6.65
CA LYS A 141 -7.74 7.27 -7.02
C LYS A 141 -7.47 6.29 -5.89
N LEU A 142 -6.90 5.15 -6.24
CA LEU A 142 -6.29 4.29 -5.24
C LEU A 142 -4.83 4.68 -5.05
N MET A 143 -4.38 4.73 -3.79
CA MET A 143 -2.98 4.85 -3.42
C MET A 143 -2.42 3.45 -3.19
N MET A 144 -1.30 3.15 -3.83
CA MET A 144 -0.63 1.88 -3.65
C MET A 144 -0.01 1.77 -2.25
N HIS A 145 0.00 0.58 -1.69
CA HIS A 145 0.70 0.27 -0.45
C HIS A 145 1.73 -0.84 -0.66
N HIS A 146 2.97 -0.54 -0.32
CA HIS A 146 4.07 -1.50 -0.34
C HIS A 146 4.61 -1.68 1.08
N GLU A 147 4.05 -2.65 1.83
CA GLU A 147 4.64 -3.05 3.11
C GLU A 147 5.90 -3.88 2.84
N THR A 148 7.02 -3.43 3.33
CA THR A 148 8.31 -4.07 3.05
C THR A 148 8.74 -5.07 4.11
N SER A 149 8.08 -5.07 5.28
CA SER A 149 8.49 -5.87 6.45
C SER A 149 9.98 -5.71 6.79
N SER A 150 10.53 -4.49 6.59
CA SER A 150 11.95 -4.15 6.75
C SER A 150 12.90 -4.94 5.82
N SER A 151 12.41 -5.61 4.79
CA SER A 151 13.21 -6.32 3.80
C SER A 151 13.41 -5.50 2.53
N THR A 152 14.37 -4.56 2.56
CA THR A 152 14.75 -3.76 1.39
C THR A 152 15.15 -4.64 0.20
N GLN A 153 15.88 -5.73 0.46
CA GLN A 153 16.34 -6.63 -0.60
C GLN A 153 15.20 -7.33 -1.32
N ASN A 154 14.12 -7.72 -0.61
CA ASN A 154 12.94 -8.29 -1.25
C ASN A 154 12.20 -7.21 -2.06
N TYR A 155 12.08 -6.02 -1.51
CA TYR A 155 11.41 -4.90 -2.18
C TYR A 155 12.15 -4.46 -3.45
N GLU A 156 13.47 -4.25 -3.38
CA GLU A 156 14.28 -3.87 -4.54
C GLU A 156 14.20 -4.88 -5.69
N ARG A 157 14.13 -6.17 -5.36
CA ARG A 157 13.99 -7.25 -6.36
C ARG A 157 12.69 -7.16 -7.15
N HIS A 158 11.61 -6.68 -6.53
CA HIS A 158 10.28 -6.59 -7.11
C HIS A 158 9.93 -5.18 -7.61
N LEU A 159 10.80 -4.19 -7.40
CA LEU A 159 10.47 -2.78 -7.56
C LEU A 159 9.99 -2.43 -8.98
N GLU A 160 10.68 -2.91 -10.01
CA GLU A 160 10.30 -2.62 -11.39
C GLU A 160 8.91 -3.20 -11.72
N ASP A 161 8.64 -4.44 -11.34
CA ASP A 161 7.37 -5.09 -11.56
C ASP A 161 6.24 -4.40 -10.78
N ALA A 162 6.52 -3.97 -9.56
CA ALA A 162 5.58 -3.20 -8.73
C ALA A 162 5.24 -1.85 -9.37
N LEU A 163 6.23 -1.11 -9.87
CA LEU A 163 6.00 0.16 -10.57
C LEU A 163 5.29 -0.03 -11.91
N ASN A 164 5.59 -1.10 -12.64
CA ASN A 164 4.87 -1.46 -13.87
C ASN A 164 3.39 -1.78 -13.58
N LEU A 165 3.10 -2.46 -12.47
CA LEU A 165 1.72 -2.70 -12.03
C LEU A 165 1.00 -1.38 -11.71
N MET A 166 1.67 -0.47 -11.01
CA MET A 166 1.12 0.85 -10.71
C MET A 166 0.76 1.61 -11.99
N ASN A 167 1.70 1.67 -12.95
CA ASN A 167 1.47 2.32 -14.24
C ASN A 167 0.30 1.68 -15.00
N LYS A 168 0.22 0.36 -15.01
CA LYS A 168 -0.85 -0.39 -15.68
C LYS A 168 -2.25 -0.03 -15.21
N TYR A 169 -2.42 0.25 -13.93
CA TYR A 169 -3.71 0.54 -13.31
C TYR A 169 -3.91 2.03 -12.93
N GLY A 170 -2.96 2.90 -13.28
CA GLY A 170 -3.08 4.34 -13.07
C GLY A 170 -2.89 4.82 -11.64
N TYR A 171 -2.10 4.09 -10.85
CA TYR A 171 -1.64 4.59 -9.54
C TYR A 171 -0.57 5.67 -9.75
N ASP A 172 -0.71 6.78 -9.05
CA ASP A 172 0.24 7.90 -9.07
C ASP A 172 0.87 8.22 -7.71
N ALA A 173 0.49 7.47 -6.69
CA ALA A 173 1.03 7.60 -5.35
C ALA A 173 1.23 6.21 -4.71
N VAL A 174 2.26 6.11 -3.88
CA VAL A 174 2.59 4.91 -3.10
C VAL A 174 2.96 5.31 -1.68
N LYS A 175 2.48 4.52 -0.71
CA LYS A 175 2.97 4.50 0.67
C LYS A 175 3.85 3.26 0.84
N THR A 176 5.09 3.45 1.28
CA THR A 176 6.06 2.39 1.61
C THR A 176 6.65 2.61 2.99
#